data_6d47cd3300392ec2f32f811510c81d00
#
_entry.id   6d47cd3300392ec2f32f811510c81d00
#
_cell.length_a   1.000
_cell.length_b   1.000
_cell.length_c   1.000
_cell.angle_alpha   90.00
_cell.angle_beta   90.00
_cell.angle_gamma   90.00
#
_symmetry.space_group_name_H-M   'P 1'
#
loop_
_entity.id
_entity.type
_entity.pdbx_description
1 polymer ?
#
loop_
_entity_poly.entity_id
_entity_poly.type
_entity_poly.pdbx_seq_one_letter_code
_entity_poly.pdbx_strand_id
1 'polypeptide(L)'
;MADITAEIRRRRTFAIISHPDAGKTTLTEKLLLFGGAIQMAGTVKGRKAARHATSDWMRLEQQRGISVTSSVMQFPYRDCIVNLLDTPGHEDFSEDTYRTLTAVDSALMVIDCAKGVEERTIKLMEVCRLPDTPIMTFVNKLDREGRAPIELLDEIERVLAIRTAPVTWPIGMGRALRGIYHLLEDRIYVYSAAERGRVGENRVIEGLESAAARELLAEDLASVREEIELVRGATEVFDPQAYREGRQTPVFFGSAISNFGVEELLGAFTAHAPGPLARTARERRVEPLEERLTGFVFKIQANMDPGHRDRIAFLRLCSGRYTRGMRLYHTRLGKEVRVADALTFMASEREHAEEAYAGDIIGLHNHGTINIGDTFTEGERLAFTGIPNFAPEIFRRAVLKDPLKMKALQKGLLQLCEEGATQLFKPLRNNDLILGAVGQLQFEVVAFRLQDEYGVSCVFEPVNVHTARWIDGADARKLGEFRSRAYEHLAVDHSGAPVYLAPSRVNLQLTLERWPEITFRETREHSA
;
A
#
# COMPACT_ATOMS: atom_id res chain seq x y z
N MET A 1 -24.97 -0.32 -23.68
CA MET A 1 -23.80 -0.88 -22.99
C MET A 1 -22.77 0.23 -22.88
N ALA A 2 -22.24 0.50 -21.69
CA ALA A 2 -21.16 1.46 -21.55
C ALA A 2 -19.95 1.01 -22.38
N ASP A 3 -19.26 1.95 -23.01
CA ASP A 3 -18.02 1.64 -23.72
C ASP A 3 -16.98 1.16 -22.71
N ILE A 4 -16.60 -0.10 -22.81
CA ILE A 4 -15.63 -0.74 -21.91
C ILE A 4 -14.32 0.06 -21.84
N THR A 5 -13.88 0.59 -22.96
CA THR A 5 -12.68 1.40 -23.07
C THR A 5 -12.81 2.71 -22.31
N ALA A 6 -13.95 3.38 -22.41
CA ALA A 6 -14.22 4.62 -21.68
C ALA A 6 -14.23 4.35 -20.16
N GLU A 7 -14.89 3.28 -19.75
CA GLU A 7 -14.93 2.89 -18.33
C GLU A 7 -13.56 2.55 -17.77
N ILE A 8 -12.72 1.80 -18.49
CA ILE A 8 -11.35 1.48 -18.07
C ILE A 8 -10.52 2.77 -17.94
N ARG A 9 -10.60 3.68 -18.90
CA ARG A 9 -9.84 4.95 -18.89
C ARG A 9 -10.20 5.89 -17.73
N ARG A 10 -11.38 5.75 -17.14
CA ARG A 10 -11.81 6.53 -15.97
C ARG A 10 -11.18 6.06 -14.66
N ARG A 11 -10.58 4.88 -14.58
CA ARG A 11 -10.02 4.34 -13.34
C ARG A 11 -8.69 4.99 -12.98
N ARG A 12 -8.56 5.34 -11.70
CA ARG A 12 -7.32 5.83 -11.10
C ARG A 12 -7.09 5.02 -9.83
N THR A 13 -6.05 4.18 -9.84
CA THR A 13 -5.77 3.29 -8.71
C THR A 13 -4.40 3.60 -8.15
N PHE A 14 -4.38 4.05 -6.90
CA PHE A 14 -3.14 4.47 -6.26
C PHE A 14 -3.06 4.08 -4.79
N ALA A 15 -1.84 3.95 -4.30
CA ALA A 15 -1.54 3.76 -2.89
C ALA A 15 -1.01 5.05 -2.27
N ILE A 16 -1.38 5.31 -1.03
CA ILE A 16 -0.74 6.36 -0.22
C ILE A 16 0.38 5.71 0.59
N ILE A 17 1.59 6.24 0.43
CA ILE A 17 2.80 5.77 1.11
C ILE A 17 3.43 6.92 1.90
N SER A 18 3.97 6.61 3.08
CA SER A 18 4.65 7.60 3.91
C SER A 18 5.46 6.96 5.03
N HIS A 19 6.35 7.75 5.61
CA HIS A 19 6.86 7.46 6.94
C HIS A 19 5.73 7.53 8.00
N PRO A 20 5.81 6.77 9.12
CA PRO A 20 4.88 6.91 10.24
C PRO A 20 4.75 8.38 10.70
N ASP A 21 3.56 8.78 11.08
CA ASP A 21 3.23 10.15 11.53
C ASP A 21 3.34 11.27 10.49
N ALA A 22 3.67 11.00 9.22
CA ALA A 22 3.66 12.04 8.17
C ALA A 22 2.26 12.63 7.89
N GLY A 23 1.20 11.99 8.42
CA GLY A 23 -0.19 12.44 8.29
C GLY A 23 -0.97 11.71 7.19
N LYS A 24 -0.52 10.50 6.81
CA LYS A 24 -1.13 9.66 5.78
C LYS A 24 -2.63 9.44 6.04
N THR A 25 -3.01 8.88 7.18
CA THR A 25 -4.41 8.59 7.52
C THR A 25 -5.27 9.86 7.54
N THR A 26 -4.71 10.99 8.00
CA THR A 26 -5.40 12.28 7.93
C THR A 26 -5.64 12.70 6.48
N LEU A 27 -4.65 12.53 5.60
CA LEU A 27 -4.79 12.84 4.18
C LEU A 27 -5.81 11.92 3.51
N THR A 28 -5.78 10.62 3.79
CA THR A 28 -6.76 9.63 3.33
C THR A 28 -8.19 10.08 3.65
N GLU A 29 -8.48 10.43 4.91
CA GLU A 29 -9.79 10.92 5.34
C GLU A 29 -10.20 12.20 4.61
N LYS A 30 -9.24 13.10 4.31
CA LYS A 30 -9.52 14.32 3.57
C LYS A 30 -9.79 14.06 2.08
N LEU A 31 -9.06 13.16 1.44
CA LEU A 31 -9.33 12.76 0.07
C LEU A 31 -10.73 12.14 -0.07
N LEU A 32 -11.15 11.31 0.89
CA LEU A 32 -12.51 10.76 0.95
C LEU A 32 -13.56 11.86 1.16
N LEU A 33 -13.27 12.86 2.00
CA LEU A 33 -14.16 14.00 2.25
C LEU A 33 -14.34 14.86 0.99
N PHE A 34 -13.26 15.22 0.32
CA PHE A 34 -13.31 16.00 -0.94
C PHE A 34 -13.90 15.18 -2.09
N GLY A 35 -13.72 13.86 -2.09
CA GLY A 35 -14.38 12.94 -3.00
C GLY A 35 -15.87 12.72 -2.71
N GLY A 36 -16.40 13.31 -1.63
CA GLY A 36 -17.81 13.15 -1.24
C GLY A 36 -18.16 11.75 -0.71
N ALA A 37 -17.16 10.88 -0.49
CA ALA A 37 -17.36 9.52 0.01
C ALA A 37 -17.70 9.48 1.51
N ILE A 38 -17.32 10.51 2.26
CA ILE A 38 -17.68 10.70 3.66
C ILE A 38 -18.15 12.15 3.90
N GLN A 39 -19.06 12.33 4.85
CA GLN A 39 -19.61 13.66 5.17
C GLN A 39 -18.74 14.44 6.16
N MET A 40 -17.94 13.75 6.96
CA MET A 40 -17.07 14.33 7.99
C MET A 40 -15.84 13.46 8.18
N ALA A 41 -14.66 14.04 8.11
CA ALA A 41 -13.40 13.32 8.34
C ALA A 41 -13.26 12.91 9.82
N GLY A 42 -12.76 11.69 10.05
CA GLY A 42 -12.38 11.19 11.37
C GLY A 42 -11.09 11.82 11.88
N THR A 43 -10.74 11.56 13.14
CA THR A 43 -9.50 12.04 13.76
C THR A 43 -8.64 10.89 14.26
N VAL A 44 -7.34 10.92 13.95
CA VAL A 44 -6.36 9.88 14.33
C VAL A 44 -5.88 10.06 15.78
N LYS A 45 -5.88 11.29 16.32
CA LYS A 45 -5.34 11.60 17.65
C LYS A 45 -6.43 11.97 18.64
N GLY A 46 -6.58 11.13 19.66
CA GLY A 46 -7.26 11.46 20.90
C GLY A 46 -7.90 10.25 21.58
N ARG A 47 -7.42 9.92 22.79
CA ARG A 47 -8.09 8.96 23.71
C ARG A 47 -9.58 9.25 23.96
N LYS A 48 -10.12 10.32 23.40
CA LYS A 48 -11.51 10.79 23.51
C LYS A 48 -12.14 11.18 22.17
N ALA A 49 -11.59 10.75 21.04
CA ALA A 49 -12.22 11.00 19.75
C ALA A 49 -13.50 10.18 19.64
N ALA A 50 -14.62 10.85 19.40
CA ALA A 50 -15.93 10.22 19.25
C ALA A 50 -16.05 9.43 17.92
N ARG A 51 -15.07 9.54 17.01
CA ARG A 51 -15.05 8.90 15.70
C ARG A 51 -13.61 8.59 15.29
N HIS A 52 -13.33 7.33 14.96
CA HIS A 52 -12.05 6.87 14.42
C HIS A 52 -11.98 7.10 12.89
N ALA A 53 -10.76 7.03 12.33
CA ALA A 53 -10.56 7.11 10.90
C ALA A 53 -11.24 5.92 10.19
N THR A 54 -11.78 6.17 9.00
CA THR A 54 -12.49 5.16 8.20
C THR A 54 -11.56 4.01 7.77
N SER A 55 -10.27 4.31 7.59
CA SER A 55 -9.23 3.33 7.24
C SER A 55 -8.83 2.41 8.40
N ASP A 56 -8.99 2.82 9.67
CA ASP A 56 -8.55 2.09 10.86
C ASP A 56 -9.74 1.31 11.47
N TRP A 57 -10.02 0.13 10.96
CA TRP A 57 -11.18 -0.68 11.34
C TRP A 57 -10.88 -1.71 12.44
N MET A 58 -9.62 -2.13 12.64
CA MET A 58 -9.25 -3.07 13.69
C MET A 58 -9.22 -2.41 15.07
N ARG A 59 -9.70 -3.10 16.11
CA ARG A 59 -9.62 -2.62 17.50
C ARG A 59 -8.20 -2.26 17.93
N LEU A 60 -7.20 -3.00 17.45
CA LEU A 60 -5.79 -2.75 17.75
C LEU A 60 -5.31 -1.44 17.11
N GLU A 61 -5.69 -1.18 15.86
CA GLU A 61 -5.40 0.07 15.14
C GLU A 61 -5.98 1.28 15.89
N GLN A 62 -7.26 1.17 16.25
CA GLN A 62 -7.98 2.22 17.01
C GLN A 62 -7.37 2.49 18.39
N GLN A 63 -6.93 1.44 19.11
CA GLN A 63 -6.31 1.58 20.43
C GLN A 63 -4.91 2.18 20.39
N ARG A 64 -4.13 1.84 19.37
CA ARG A 64 -2.73 2.28 19.22
C ARG A 64 -2.57 3.52 18.34
N GLY A 65 -3.57 3.82 17.50
CA GLY A 65 -3.50 4.93 16.52
C GLY A 65 -2.49 4.69 15.42
N ILE A 66 -2.31 3.43 15.00
CA ILE A 66 -1.43 3.01 13.91
C ILE A 66 -2.18 2.09 12.96
N SER A 67 -2.05 2.29 11.66
CA SER A 67 -2.59 1.36 10.66
C SER A 67 -1.68 0.13 10.55
N VAL A 68 -2.29 -1.04 10.67
CA VAL A 68 -1.61 -2.36 10.65
C VAL A 68 -1.77 -3.04 9.30
N THR A 69 -2.92 -2.82 8.64
CA THR A 69 -3.25 -3.41 7.35
C THR A 69 -3.62 -2.35 6.34
N SER A 70 -3.40 -2.64 5.04
CA SER A 70 -3.86 -1.77 3.96
C SER A 70 -5.38 -1.80 3.87
N SER A 71 -6.01 -0.65 3.63
CA SER A 71 -7.44 -0.52 3.37
C SER A 71 -7.69 -0.13 1.92
N VAL A 72 -8.73 -0.67 1.32
CA VAL A 72 -9.15 -0.36 -0.05
C VAL A 72 -10.44 0.46 0.02
N MET A 73 -10.48 1.59 -0.68
CA MET A 73 -11.62 2.49 -0.71
C MET A 73 -11.83 2.96 -2.15
N GLN A 74 -13.08 2.96 -2.60
CA GLN A 74 -13.46 3.41 -3.93
C GLN A 74 -14.44 4.59 -3.83
N PHE A 75 -14.30 5.58 -4.70
CA PHE A 75 -15.23 6.69 -4.79
C PHE A 75 -15.17 7.37 -6.17
N PRO A 76 -16.28 7.96 -6.64
CA PRO A 76 -16.27 8.80 -7.82
C PRO A 76 -15.69 10.18 -7.49
N TYR A 77 -14.90 10.76 -8.40
CA TYR A 77 -14.45 12.13 -8.31
C TYR A 77 -14.29 12.71 -9.72
N ARG A 78 -15.02 13.78 -10.02
CA ARG A 78 -15.15 14.33 -11.39
C ARG A 78 -15.53 13.19 -12.36
N ASP A 79 -14.82 13.04 -13.46
CA ASP A 79 -15.09 11.98 -14.45
C ASP A 79 -14.36 10.66 -14.16
N CYS A 80 -13.70 10.54 -13.02
CA CYS A 80 -12.91 9.37 -12.63
C CYS A 80 -13.61 8.52 -11.56
N ILE A 81 -13.26 7.24 -11.54
CA ILE A 81 -13.47 6.34 -10.42
C ILE A 81 -12.10 6.13 -9.76
N VAL A 82 -12.01 6.55 -8.52
CA VAL A 82 -10.77 6.49 -7.73
C VAL A 82 -10.78 5.25 -6.86
N ASN A 83 -9.75 4.43 -6.99
CA ASN A 83 -9.44 3.32 -6.07
C ASN A 83 -8.24 3.75 -5.23
N LEU A 84 -8.49 4.06 -3.97
CA LEU A 84 -7.51 4.50 -3.01
C LEU A 84 -7.11 3.33 -2.10
N LEU A 85 -5.82 3.06 -1.99
CA LEU A 85 -5.27 2.07 -1.09
C LEU A 85 -4.44 2.78 0.00
N ASP A 86 -4.94 2.76 1.22
CA ASP A 86 -4.22 3.29 2.38
C ASP A 86 -3.29 2.20 2.93
N THR A 87 -1.97 2.41 2.90
CA THR A 87 -0.98 1.40 3.33
C THR A 87 -0.56 1.60 4.78
N PRO A 88 -0.07 0.56 5.49
CA PRO A 88 0.53 0.73 6.81
C PRO A 88 1.77 1.64 6.74
N GLY A 89 1.87 2.59 7.68
CA GLY A 89 3.05 3.47 7.77
C GLY A 89 4.25 2.79 8.46
N HIS A 90 4.00 1.84 9.37
CA HIS A 90 5.05 1.21 10.18
C HIS A 90 5.85 0.16 9.37
N GLU A 91 7.18 0.13 9.58
CA GLU A 91 8.09 -0.76 8.83
C GLU A 91 7.82 -2.25 9.04
N ASP A 92 7.32 -2.64 10.21
CA ASP A 92 6.96 -4.03 10.51
C ASP A 92 5.91 -4.59 9.55
N PHE A 93 5.13 -3.73 8.87
CA PHE A 93 4.10 -4.11 7.90
C PHE A 93 4.49 -3.83 6.45
N SER A 94 5.79 -3.77 6.16
CA SER A 94 6.32 -3.47 4.83
C SER A 94 5.87 -4.46 3.76
N GLU A 95 5.75 -5.75 4.07
CA GLU A 95 5.28 -6.76 3.11
C GLU A 95 3.86 -6.46 2.60
N ASP A 96 2.93 -6.02 3.46
CA ASP A 96 1.60 -5.63 3.05
C ASP A 96 1.62 -4.40 2.14
N THR A 97 2.50 -3.43 2.45
CA THR A 97 2.73 -2.26 1.60
C THR A 97 3.28 -2.68 0.23
N TYR A 98 4.24 -3.59 0.17
CA TYR A 98 4.82 -4.08 -1.09
C TYR A 98 3.78 -4.77 -1.97
N ARG A 99 3.00 -5.70 -1.39
CA ARG A 99 1.91 -6.36 -2.11
C ARG A 99 0.87 -5.37 -2.61
N THR A 100 0.54 -4.37 -1.80
CA THR A 100 -0.41 -3.31 -2.18
C THR A 100 0.12 -2.49 -3.35
N LEU A 101 1.42 -2.16 -3.37
CA LEU A 101 2.06 -1.43 -4.47
C LEU A 101 2.05 -2.20 -5.79
N THR A 102 2.05 -3.54 -5.76
CA THR A 102 1.91 -4.33 -7.00
C THR A 102 0.51 -4.21 -7.63
N ALA A 103 -0.50 -3.83 -6.85
CA ALA A 103 -1.88 -3.72 -7.31
C ALA A 103 -2.28 -2.32 -7.79
N VAL A 104 -1.40 -1.32 -7.68
CA VAL A 104 -1.71 0.07 -8.05
C VAL A 104 -0.98 0.53 -9.31
N ASP A 105 -1.47 1.59 -9.93
CA ASP A 105 -0.91 2.16 -11.15
C ASP A 105 -0.07 3.42 -10.90
N SER A 106 -0.16 3.97 -9.68
CA SER A 106 0.63 5.12 -9.22
C SER A 106 0.68 5.15 -7.69
N ALA A 107 1.52 6.01 -7.12
CA ALA A 107 1.63 6.20 -5.68
C ALA A 107 1.57 7.69 -5.32
N LEU A 108 1.02 7.97 -4.14
CA LEU A 108 1.05 9.28 -3.50
C LEU A 108 1.98 9.21 -2.29
N MET A 109 3.12 9.87 -2.37
CA MET A 109 4.10 9.94 -1.30
C MET A 109 3.82 11.14 -0.40
N VAL A 110 3.71 10.93 0.91
CA VAL A 110 3.46 11.98 1.90
C VAL A 110 4.72 12.21 2.72
N ILE A 111 5.20 13.45 2.73
CA ILE A 111 6.41 13.90 3.45
C ILE A 111 6.01 14.93 4.51
N ASP A 112 6.54 14.82 5.72
CA ASP A 112 6.37 15.82 6.79
C ASP A 112 7.31 17.02 6.52
N CYS A 113 6.77 18.25 6.44
CA CYS A 113 7.56 19.43 6.13
C CYS A 113 8.67 19.74 7.15
N ALA A 114 8.52 19.29 8.38
CA ALA A 114 9.53 19.50 9.43
C ALA A 114 10.62 18.43 9.43
N LYS A 115 10.27 17.18 9.09
CA LYS A 115 11.18 16.04 9.11
C LYS A 115 11.91 15.81 7.78
N GLY A 116 11.26 16.10 6.65
CA GLY A 116 11.78 15.85 5.31
C GLY A 116 11.74 14.36 4.95
N VAL A 117 12.76 13.91 4.20
CA VAL A 117 12.87 12.53 3.72
C VAL A 117 13.44 11.62 4.82
N GLU A 118 12.62 10.75 5.36
CA GLU A 118 12.98 9.79 6.41
C GLU A 118 13.35 8.41 5.80
N GLU A 119 14.08 7.58 6.54
CA GLU A 119 14.58 6.27 6.09
C GLU A 119 13.49 5.39 5.47
N ARG A 120 12.30 5.38 6.07
CA ARG A 120 11.17 4.62 5.54
C ARG A 120 10.73 5.10 4.15
N THR A 121 10.77 6.41 3.90
CA THR A 121 10.46 7.00 2.60
C THR A 121 11.43 6.50 1.52
N ILE A 122 12.72 6.37 1.85
CA ILE A 122 13.74 5.84 0.95
C ILE A 122 13.42 4.38 0.57
N LYS A 123 13.16 3.53 1.56
CA LYS A 123 12.79 2.12 1.34
C LYS A 123 11.53 1.97 0.48
N LEU A 124 10.51 2.80 0.71
CA LEU A 124 9.29 2.80 -0.09
C LEU A 124 9.53 3.24 -1.55
N MET A 125 10.41 4.24 -1.74
CA MET A 125 10.80 4.67 -3.07
C MET A 125 11.51 3.58 -3.86
N GLU A 126 12.41 2.81 -3.23
CA GLU A 126 13.09 1.66 -3.86
C GLU A 126 12.08 0.64 -4.36
N VAL A 127 11.01 0.39 -3.61
CA VAL A 127 9.93 -0.53 -4.00
C VAL A 127 9.13 0.01 -5.17
N CYS A 128 8.79 1.30 -5.17
CA CYS A 128 8.05 1.91 -6.28
C CYS A 128 8.84 1.89 -7.60
N ARG A 129 10.16 1.86 -7.54
CA ARG A 129 11.03 1.77 -8.73
C ARG A 129 11.00 0.42 -9.42
N LEU A 130 10.74 -0.67 -8.70
CA LEU A 130 10.70 -2.02 -9.29
C LEU A 130 9.68 -2.15 -10.43
N PRO A 131 8.43 -1.62 -10.29
CA PRO A 131 7.43 -1.61 -11.35
C PRO A 131 7.37 -0.27 -12.14
N ASP A 132 8.36 0.62 -12.03
CA ASP A 132 8.35 1.98 -12.59
C ASP A 132 7.08 2.77 -12.24
N THR A 133 6.61 2.65 -10.99
CA THR A 133 5.37 3.27 -10.52
C THR A 133 5.50 4.79 -10.48
N PRO A 134 4.68 5.57 -11.21
CA PRO A 134 4.68 7.02 -11.13
C PRO A 134 4.33 7.50 -9.71
N ILE A 135 5.09 8.47 -9.21
CA ILE A 135 4.92 8.99 -7.84
C ILE A 135 4.57 10.47 -7.87
N MET A 136 3.52 10.83 -7.17
CA MET A 136 3.16 12.22 -6.84
C MET A 136 3.54 12.48 -5.38
N THR A 137 4.09 13.63 -5.06
CA THR A 137 4.56 13.95 -3.72
C THR A 137 3.71 15.04 -3.08
N PHE A 138 3.31 14.84 -1.83
CA PHE A 138 2.60 15.82 -1.00
C PHE A 138 3.43 16.15 0.24
N VAL A 139 3.93 17.38 0.32
CA VAL A 139 4.61 17.93 1.50
C VAL A 139 3.55 18.46 2.46
N ASN A 140 3.34 17.73 3.54
CA ASN A 140 2.24 17.89 4.49
C ASN A 140 2.66 18.66 5.75
N LYS A 141 1.67 19.13 6.50
CA LYS A 141 1.79 19.79 7.82
C LYS A 141 2.33 21.21 7.78
N LEU A 142 2.10 21.94 6.71
CA LEU A 142 2.47 23.37 6.62
C LEU A 142 1.74 24.27 7.63
N ASP A 143 0.75 23.74 8.37
CA ASP A 143 0.14 24.38 9.54
C ASP A 143 1.10 24.52 10.73
N ARG A 144 2.33 24.00 10.61
CA ARG A 144 3.42 24.06 11.59
C ARG A 144 4.67 24.66 10.97
N GLU A 145 5.55 25.14 11.84
CA GLU A 145 6.89 25.51 11.40
C GLU A 145 7.64 24.26 10.91
N GLY A 146 8.30 24.39 9.77
CA GLY A 146 9.04 23.32 9.11
C GLY A 146 10.28 23.85 8.42
N ARG A 147 10.87 23.04 7.58
CA ARG A 147 12.04 23.38 6.76
C ARG A 147 11.61 24.24 5.56
N ALA A 148 12.55 25.02 5.01
CA ALA A 148 12.28 25.81 3.82
C ALA A 148 11.84 24.89 2.65
N PRO A 149 10.78 25.24 1.91
CA PRO A 149 10.26 24.40 0.83
C PRO A 149 11.30 24.04 -0.23
N ILE A 150 12.20 24.97 -0.56
CA ILE A 150 13.26 24.73 -1.54
C ILE A 150 14.28 23.67 -1.05
N GLU A 151 14.62 23.68 0.24
CA GLU A 151 15.51 22.67 0.83
C GLU A 151 14.89 21.27 0.82
N LEU A 152 13.54 21.19 0.96
CA LEU A 152 12.83 19.93 0.88
C LEU A 152 12.84 19.37 -0.56
N LEU A 153 12.71 20.22 -1.58
CA LEU A 153 12.85 19.80 -2.97
C LEU A 153 14.25 19.24 -3.25
N ASP A 154 15.31 19.97 -2.83
CA ASP A 154 16.70 19.51 -2.98
C ASP A 154 16.94 18.17 -2.26
N GLU A 155 16.38 17.99 -1.07
CA GLU A 155 16.50 16.73 -0.34
C GLU A 155 15.80 15.58 -1.04
N ILE A 156 14.58 15.80 -1.54
CA ILE A 156 13.82 14.80 -2.32
C ILE A 156 14.65 14.36 -3.54
N GLU A 157 15.18 15.30 -4.30
CA GLU A 157 16.00 14.98 -5.48
C GLU A 157 17.26 14.21 -5.14
N ARG A 158 18.00 14.70 -4.15
CA ARG A 158 19.28 14.09 -3.74
C ARG A 158 19.11 12.71 -3.12
N VAL A 159 18.10 12.54 -2.24
CA VAL A 159 17.94 11.31 -1.45
C VAL A 159 17.13 10.28 -2.20
N LEU A 160 16.04 10.71 -2.87
CA LEU A 160 15.18 9.81 -3.61
C LEU A 160 15.56 9.67 -5.09
N ALA A 161 16.56 10.42 -5.57
CA ALA A 161 17.06 10.43 -6.94
C ALA A 161 15.92 10.47 -7.99
N ILE A 162 14.94 11.35 -7.77
CA ILE A 162 13.84 11.66 -8.68
C ILE A 162 13.74 13.18 -8.81
N ARG A 163 13.56 13.68 -10.03
CA ARG A 163 13.44 15.13 -10.27
C ARG A 163 12.11 15.66 -9.72
N THR A 164 12.15 16.79 -9.04
CA THR A 164 10.98 17.45 -8.50
C THR A 164 10.43 18.50 -9.46
N ALA A 165 9.10 18.60 -9.54
CA ALA A 165 8.41 19.68 -10.25
C ALA A 165 7.33 20.25 -9.31
N PRO A 166 7.59 21.36 -8.60
CA PRO A 166 6.59 21.96 -7.74
C PRO A 166 5.41 22.46 -8.59
N VAL A 167 4.20 22.03 -8.23
CA VAL A 167 2.95 22.46 -8.86
C VAL A 167 2.29 23.53 -8.01
N THR A 168 2.33 23.37 -6.69
CA THR A 168 1.87 24.38 -5.74
C THR A 168 3.03 24.85 -4.88
N TRP A 169 2.95 26.11 -4.40
CA TRP A 169 3.94 26.71 -3.53
C TRP A 169 3.26 27.36 -2.32
N PRO A 170 3.76 27.15 -1.08
CA PRO A 170 3.12 27.73 0.09
C PRO A 170 3.38 29.23 0.19
N ILE A 171 2.37 29.98 0.60
CA ILE A 171 2.49 31.38 0.97
C ILE A 171 2.53 31.48 2.48
N GLY A 172 3.72 31.51 3.03
CA GLY A 172 3.96 31.41 4.45
C GLY A 172 3.92 29.97 4.99
N MET A 173 4.16 29.82 6.29
CA MET A 173 4.19 28.54 6.99
C MET A 173 3.75 28.71 8.45
N GLY A 174 3.27 27.66 9.10
CA GLY A 174 2.83 27.70 10.48
C GLY A 174 1.66 28.67 10.66
N ARG A 175 1.82 29.62 11.57
CA ARG A 175 0.81 30.67 11.82
C ARG A 175 0.72 31.70 10.71
N ALA A 176 1.76 31.83 9.90
CA ALA A 176 1.83 32.75 8.77
C ALA A 176 1.29 32.13 7.47
N LEU A 177 0.85 30.86 7.48
CA LEU A 177 0.30 30.21 6.29
C LEU A 177 -1.00 30.89 5.88
N ARG A 178 -0.97 31.57 4.73
CA ARG A 178 -2.11 32.31 4.15
C ARG A 178 -2.81 31.57 3.04
N GLY A 179 -2.08 30.75 2.30
CA GLY A 179 -2.59 30.02 1.16
C GLY A 179 -1.51 29.25 0.43
N ILE A 180 -1.87 28.76 -0.75
CA ILE A 180 -0.92 28.17 -1.71
C ILE A 180 -1.05 28.87 -3.06
N TYR A 181 0.07 29.05 -3.73
CA TYR A 181 0.14 29.55 -5.09
C TYR A 181 0.32 28.40 -6.07
N HIS A 182 -0.53 28.32 -7.10
CA HIS A 182 -0.44 27.32 -8.16
C HIS A 182 0.47 27.85 -9.28
N LEU A 183 1.66 27.27 -9.43
CA LEU A 183 2.72 27.75 -10.30
C LEU A 183 2.36 27.74 -11.79
N LEU A 184 1.53 26.79 -12.23
CA LEU A 184 1.14 26.62 -13.63
C LEU A 184 -0.10 27.46 -13.99
N GLU A 185 -1.03 27.65 -13.04
CA GLU A 185 -2.30 28.33 -13.28
C GLU A 185 -2.26 29.83 -12.94
N ASP A 186 -1.20 30.30 -12.28
CA ASP A 186 -1.09 31.67 -11.73
C ASP A 186 -2.28 32.03 -10.84
N ARG A 187 -2.57 31.18 -9.85
CA ARG A 187 -3.70 31.32 -8.91
C ARG A 187 -3.25 31.19 -7.48
N ILE A 188 -3.87 31.94 -6.60
CA ILE A 188 -3.72 31.80 -5.14
C ILE A 188 -4.99 31.18 -4.59
N TYR A 189 -4.83 30.06 -3.89
CA TYR A 189 -5.90 29.40 -3.14
C TYR A 189 -5.79 29.80 -1.68
N VAL A 190 -6.80 30.51 -1.19
CA VAL A 190 -6.90 30.99 0.20
C VAL A 190 -7.98 30.17 0.89
N TYR A 191 -7.61 29.56 1.99
CA TYR A 191 -8.49 28.68 2.73
C TYR A 191 -9.04 29.40 3.96
N SER A 192 -10.35 29.38 4.13
CA SER A 192 -10.97 29.83 5.35
C SER A 192 -10.77 28.81 6.46
N ALA A 193 -10.66 29.27 7.70
CA ALA A 193 -10.63 28.37 8.86
C ALA A 193 -12.01 27.66 8.96
N ALA A 194 -12.08 26.47 8.36
CA ALA A 194 -13.28 25.65 8.45
C ALA A 194 -13.44 25.06 9.85
N GLU A 195 -14.69 24.79 10.26
CA GLU A 195 -14.94 23.93 11.40
C GLU A 195 -14.21 22.58 11.19
N ARG A 196 -13.55 22.08 12.24
CA ARG A 196 -12.78 20.84 12.16
C ARG A 196 -13.61 19.72 11.54
N GLY A 197 -13.11 19.15 10.45
CA GLY A 197 -13.73 18.01 9.77
C GLY A 197 -14.71 18.33 8.64
N ARG A 198 -14.85 19.59 8.24
CA ARG A 198 -15.66 20.03 7.07
C ARG A 198 -14.81 20.75 6.03
N VAL A 199 -15.28 20.75 4.80
CA VAL A 199 -14.72 21.55 3.72
C VAL A 199 -15.21 22.99 3.90
N GLY A 200 -14.28 23.96 4.02
CA GLY A 200 -14.60 25.39 4.02
C GLY A 200 -14.75 25.93 2.58
N GLU A 201 -15.29 27.12 2.45
CA GLU A 201 -15.28 27.84 1.17
C GLU A 201 -13.84 28.32 0.87
N ASN A 202 -13.31 27.92 -0.28
CA ASN A 202 -12.02 28.35 -0.77
C ASN A 202 -12.19 29.62 -1.61
N ARG A 203 -11.40 30.66 -1.34
CA ARG A 203 -11.32 31.84 -2.19
C ARG A 203 -10.17 31.65 -3.17
N VAL A 204 -10.46 31.72 -4.45
CA VAL A 204 -9.48 31.69 -5.53
C VAL A 204 -9.20 33.11 -5.99
N ILE A 205 -7.93 33.49 -6.07
CA ILE A 205 -7.46 34.78 -6.58
C ILE A 205 -6.67 34.50 -7.85
N GLU A 206 -7.11 35.07 -8.96
CA GLU A 206 -6.47 34.94 -10.27
C GLU A 206 -5.33 35.95 -10.38
N GLY A 207 -4.12 35.43 -10.66
CA GLY A 207 -2.91 36.23 -10.88
C GLY A 207 -2.25 36.77 -9.61
N LEU A 208 -0.94 36.54 -9.48
CA LEU A 208 -0.14 37.07 -8.37
C LEU A 208 -0.09 38.61 -8.37
N GLU A 209 -0.19 39.24 -9.55
CA GLU A 209 -0.15 40.68 -9.71
C GLU A 209 -1.53 41.38 -9.62
N SER A 210 -2.58 40.64 -9.34
CA SER A 210 -3.93 41.17 -9.23
C SER A 210 -4.10 42.10 -8.02
N ALA A 211 -5.10 42.98 -8.07
CA ALA A 211 -5.44 43.86 -6.95
C ALA A 211 -5.82 43.06 -5.69
N ALA A 212 -6.52 41.94 -5.87
CA ALA A 212 -6.88 41.05 -4.76
C ALA A 212 -5.66 40.33 -4.12
N ALA A 213 -4.65 39.97 -4.93
CA ALA A 213 -3.41 39.40 -4.41
C ALA A 213 -2.60 40.47 -3.64
N ARG A 214 -2.55 41.71 -4.15
CA ARG A 214 -1.90 42.84 -3.46
C ARG A 214 -2.56 43.15 -2.12
N GLU A 215 -3.87 43.09 -2.05
CA GLU A 215 -4.63 43.29 -0.81
C GLU A 215 -4.35 42.15 0.20
N LEU A 216 -4.35 40.89 -0.27
CA LEU A 216 -4.12 39.72 0.57
C LEU A 216 -2.70 39.68 1.14
N LEU A 217 -1.69 39.90 0.30
CA LEU A 217 -0.28 39.73 0.62
C LEU A 217 0.35 41.00 1.20
N ALA A 218 -0.18 42.16 0.85
CA ALA A 218 0.27 43.46 1.33
C ALA A 218 1.82 43.62 1.32
N GLU A 219 2.45 43.69 2.50
CA GLU A 219 3.89 43.82 2.65
C GLU A 219 4.68 42.58 2.21
N ASP A 220 4.08 41.41 2.22
CA ASP A 220 4.72 40.14 1.86
C ASP A 220 4.78 39.91 0.32
N LEU A 221 4.04 40.70 -0.48
CA LEU A 221 3.96 40.47 -1.94
C LEU A 221 5.32 40.44 -2.63
N ALA A 222 6.22 41.36 -2.26
CA ALA A 222 7.57 41.44 -2.86
C ALA A 222 8.38 40.16 -2.57
N SER A 223 8.35 39.71 -1.33
CA SER A 223 9.05 38.49 -0.90
C SER A 223 8.48 37.24 -1.57
N VAL A 224 7.15 37.13 -1.63
CA VAL A 224 6.47 36.00 -2.31
C VAL A 224 6.80 35.97 -3.81
N ARG A 225 6.87 37.13 -4.46
CA ARG A 225 7.27 37.22 -5.87
C ARG A 225 8.70 36.74 -6.08
N GLU A 226 9.65 37.24 -5.30
CA GLU A 226 11.06 36.83 -5.38
C GLU A 226 11.22 35.32 -5.16
N GLU A 227 10.50 34.77 -4.20
CA GLU A 227 10.50 33.33 -3.93
C GLU A 227 9.94 32.51 -5.08
N ILE A 228 8.83 32.95 -5.70
CA ILE A 228 8.24 32.28 -6.87
C ILE A 228 9.16 32.37 -8.09
N GLU A 229 9.79 33.53 -8.33
CA GLU A 229 10.80 33.69 -9.40
C GLU A 229 12.00 32.77 -9.20
N LEU A 230 12.50 32.69 -7.97
CA LEU A 230 13.58 31.77 -7.60
C LEU A 230 13.20 30.31 -7.89
N VAL A 231 12.02 29.87 -7.45
CA VAL A 231 11.52 28.51 -7.66
C VAL A 231 11.38 28.21 -9.15
N ARG A 232 10.78 29.11 -9.93
CA ARG A 232 10.66 28.94 -11.38
C ARG A 232 12.00 28.86 -12.10
N GLY A 233 13.01 29.55 -11.59
CA GLY A 233 14.37 29.51 -12.15
C GLY A 233 15.19 28.30 -11.70
N ALA A 234 14.91 27.74 -10.53
CA ALA A 234 15.70 26.68 -9.91
C ALA A 234 15.12 25.27 -10.11
N THR A 235 13.83 25.15 -10.47
CA THR A 235 13.15 23.85 -10.58
C THR A 235 12.67 23.56 -12.01
N GLU A 236 12.42 22.29 -12.30
CA GLU A 236 11.82 21.89 -13.57
C GLU A 236 10.30 22.18 -13.58
N VAL A 237 9.80 22.50 -14.77
CA VAL A 237 8.34 22.58 -15.00
C VAL A 237 7.77 21.18 -15.03
N PHE A 238 6.55 21.01 -14.50
CA PHE A 238 5.87 19.73 -14.51
C PHE A 238 5.63 19.23 -15.94
N ASP A 239 6.15 18.04 -16.24
CA ASP A 239 5.94 17.30 -17.47
C ASP A 239 5.13 16.02 -17.17
N PRO A 240 3.85 15.95 -17.64
CA PRO A 240 3.01 14.77 -17.45
C PRO A 240 3.59 13.47 -18.01
N GLN A 241 4.42 13.55 -19.06
CA GLN A 241 5.05 12.35 -19.64
C GLN A 241 6.20 11.90 -18.74
N ALA A 242 7.09 12.79 -18.32
CA ALA A 242 8.18 12.48 -17.40
C ALA A 242 7.65 11.91 -16.06
N TYR A 243 6.51 12.41 -15.58
CA TYR A 243 5.81 11.85 -14.42
C TYR A 243 5.35 10.41 -14.67
N ARG A 244 4.65 10.14 -15.78
CA ARG A 244 4.17 8.78 -16.10
C ARG A 244 5.29 7.76 -16.33
N GLU A 245 6.47 8.22 -16.72
CA GLU A 245 7.67 7.42 -16.87
C GLU A 245 8.50 7.29 -15.57
N GLY A 246 8.01 7.81 -14.45
CA GLY A 246 8.68 7.75 -13.14
C GLY A 246 9.96 8.58 -13.04
N ARG A 247 10.24 9.50 -14.00
CA ARG A 247 11.43 10.35 -14.03
C ARG A 247 11.28 11.65 -13.26
N GLN A 248 10.04 12.09 -13.04
CA GLN A 248 9.71 13.34 -12.36
C GLN A 248 8.57 13.10 -11.36
N THR A 249 8.61 13.75 -10.20
CA THR A 249 7.52 13.79 -9.25
C THR A 249 6.93 15.20 -9.16
N PRO A 250 5.65 15.41 -9.50
CA PRO A 250 4.97 16.66 -9.20
C PRO A 250 4.82 16.80 -7.68
N VAL A 251 5.19 17.97 -7.15
CA VAL A 251 5.19 18.25 -5.71
C VAL A 251 4.09 19.24 -5.36
N PHE A 252 3.26 18.84 -4.41
CA PHE A 252 2.19 19.65 -3.83
C PHE A 252 2.54 19.95 -2.37
N PHE A 253 2.31 21.19 -1.97
CA PHE A 253 2.48 21.65 -0.61
C PHE A 253 1.13 21.89 0.05
N GLY A 254 0.97 21.49 1.32
CA GLY A 254 -0.30 21.68 2.01
C GLY A 254 -0.33 21.24 3.46
N SER A 255 -1.54 21.23 4.01
CA SER A 255 -1.83 20.71 5.34
C SER A 255 -3.13 19.91 5.31
N ALA A 256 -3.02 18.60 5.44
CA ALA A 256 -4.18 17.73 5.46
C ALA A 256 -5.16 18.07 6.60
N ILE A 257 -4.65 18.41 7.80
CA ILE A 257 -5.50 18.73 8.95
C ILE A 257 -6.33 20.00 8.73
N SER A 258 -5.77 20.98 8.02
CA SER A 258 -6.39 22.27 7.73
C SER A 258 -7.05 22.34 6.36
N ASN A 259 -7.07 21.26 5.58
CA ASN A 259 -7.59 21.13 4.22
C ASN A 259 -6.82 21.93 3.14
N PHE A 260 -5.66 22.49 3.45
CA PHE A 260 -4.84 23.24 2.51
C PHE A 260 -4.22 22.34 1.44
N GLY A 261 -4.40 22.64 0.16
CA GLY A 261 -3.75 21.97 -0.97
C GLY A 261 -4.27 20.57 -1.27
N VAL A 262 -5.27 20.08 -0.55
CA VAL A 262 -5.77 18.69 -0.71
C VAL A 262 -6.67 18.56 -1.95
N GLU A 263 -7.50 19.55 -2.22
CA GLU A 263 -8.38 19.55 -3.39
C GLU A 263 -7.57 19.67 -4.69
N GLU A 264 -6.58 20.55 -4.71
CA GLU A 264 -5.66 20.75 -5.83
C GLU A 264 -4.86 19.46 -6.10
N LEU A 265 -4.37 18.79 -5.04
CA LEU A 265 -3.71 17.50 -5.14
C LEU A 265 -4.63 16.44 -5.78
N LEU A 266 -5.88 16.30 -5.28
CA LEU A 266 -6.83 15.31 -5.79
C LEU A 266 -7.22 15.62 -7.25
N GLY A 267 -7.41 16.90 -7.57
CA GLY A 267 -7.69 17.38 -8.92
C GLY A 267 -6.57 17.05 -9.90
N ALA A 268 -5.34 17.37 -9.54
CA ALA A 268 -4.16 17.04 -10.33
C ALA A 268 -3.94 15.53 -10.45
N PHE A 269 -4.19 14.79 -9.36
CA PHE A 269 -4.07 13.33 -9.37
C PHE A 269 -5.00 12.70 -10.40
N THR A 270 -6.29 13.07 -10.40
CA THR A 270 -7.26 12.54 -11.37
C THR A 270 -6.97 12.96 -12.80
N ALA A 271 -6.39 14.14 -13.00
CA ALA A 271 -6.04 14.66 -14.33
C ALA A 271 -4.78 13.99 -14.94
N HIS A 272 -3.76 13.73 -14.14
CA HIS A 272 -2.43 13.38 -14.63
C HIS A 272 -2.00 11.94 -14.33
N ALA A 273 -2.51 11.33 -13.24
CA ALA A 273 -2.18 9.94 -12.92
C ALA A 273 -2.59 9.00 -14.07
N PRO A 274 -1.80 7.96 -14.34
CA PRO A 274 -2.15 7.02 -15.39
C PRO A 274 -3.47 6.31 -15.09
N GLY A 275 -4.17 5.91 -16.13
CA GLY A 275 -5.17 4.86 -16.04
C GLY A 275 -4.51 3.52 -15.73
N PRO A 276 -5.28 2.40 -15.77
CA PRO A 276 -4.74 1.08 -15.54
C PRO A 276 -3.56 0.77 -16.45
N LEU A 277 -2.47 0.29 -15.88
CA LEU A 277 -1.23 -0.07 -16.59
C LEU A 277 -1.23 -1.57 -16.93
N ALA A 278 -0.52 -1.92 -18.00
CA ALA A 278 -0.31 -3.32 -18.38
C ALA A 278 0.46 -4.09 -17.29
N ARG A 279 0.11 -5.36 -17.11
CA ARG A 279 0.71 -6.25 -16.10
C ARG A 279 1.38 -7.45 -16.74
N THR A 280 2.50 -7.87 -16.14
CA THR A 280 3.27 -9.01 -16.64
C THR A 280 2.77 -10.30 -16.01
N ALA A 281 2.43 -11.27 -16.84
CA ALA A 281 2.28 -12.67 -16.46
C ALA A 281 3.48 -13.48 -16.97
N ARG A 282 3.66 -14.70 -16.51
CA ARG A 282 4.74 -15.59 -16.99
C ARG A 282 4.66 -15.83 -18.48
N GLU A 283 3.45 -15.97 -18.99
CA GLU A 283 3.17 -16.35 -20.37
C GLU A 283 3.21 -15.15 -21.33
N ARG A 284 2.75 -13.98 -20.86
CA ARG A 284 2.69 -12.76 -21.67
C ARG A 284 2.44 -11.50 -20.83
N ARG A 285 2.56 -10.35 -21.48
CA ARG A 285 2.06 -9.07 -20.95
C ARG A 285 0.56 -8.97 -21.24
N VAL A 286 -0.20 -8.51 -20.26
CA VAL A 286 -1.66 -8.29 -20.32
C VAL A 286 -1.93 -6.79 -20.41
N GLU A 287 -2.65 -6.38 -21.46
CA GLU A 287 -3.04 -4.99 -21.66
C GLU A 287 -4.41 -4.71 -21.04
N PRO A 288 -4.62 -3.53 -20.40
CA PRO A 288 -5.87 -3.24 -19.68
C PRO A 288 -7.11 -3.23 -20.57
N LEU A 289 -6.95 -2.89 -21.86
CA LEU A 289 -8.04 -2.77 -22.83
C LEU A 289 -8.43 -4.10 -23.49
N GLU A 290 -7.84 -5.22 -23.10
CA GLU A 290 -8.26 -6.53 -23.57
C GLU A 290 -9.70 -6.83 -23.10
N GLU A 291 -10.49 -7.48 -23.97
CA GLU A 291 -11.91 -7.76 -23.69
C GLU A 291 -12.11 -8.78 -22.56
N ARG A 292 -11.23 -9.79 -22.50
CA ARG A 292 -11.33 -10.86 -21.51
C ARG A 292 -10.83 -10.42 -20.15
N LEU A 293 -11.61 -10.76 -19.12
CA LEU A 293 -11.22 -10.49 -17.75
C LEU A 293 -10.01 -11.32 -17.34
N THR A 294 -9.04 -10.62 -16.77
CA THR A 294 -7.94 -11.20 -15.99
C THR A 294 -7.71 -10.40 -14.72
N GLY A 295 -7.19 -11.06 -13.70
CA GLY A 295 -6.84 -10.38 -12.44
C GLY A 295 -6.06 -11.29 -11.50
N PHE A 296 -5.45 -10.68 -10.48
CA PHE A 296 -4.70 -11.39 -9.47
C PHE A 296 -5.05 -10.95 -8.05
N VAL A 297 -4.91 -11.87 -7.11
CA VAL A 297 -5.14 -11.63 -5.68
C VAL A 297 -3.85 -11.11 -5.06
N PHE A 298 -3.87 -9.88 -4.55
CA PHE A 298 -2.71 -9.29 -3.88
C PHE A 298 -2.82 -9.30 -2.36
N LYS A 299 -4.04 -9.48 -1.81
CA LYS A 299 -4.29 -9.43 -0.38
C LYS A 299 -5.44 -10.35 0.01
N ILE A 300 -5.35 -10.94 1.20
CA ILE A 300 -6.46 -11.63 1.87
C ILE A 300 -6.64 -11.00 3.24
N GLN A 301 -7.88 -10.80 3.65
CA GLN A 301 -8.21 -10.24 4.94
C GLN A 301 -9.40 -10.96 5.54
N ALA A 302 -9.26 -11.39 6.80
CA ALA A 302 -10.33 -12.03 7.56
C ALA A 302 -10.96 -11.07 8.57
N ASN A 303 -12.17 -11.42 9.02
CA ASN A 303 -12.86 -10.80 10.15
C ASN A 303 -12.98 -9.27 10.06
N MET A 304 -13.17 -8.75 8.85
CA MET A 304 -13.42 -7.32 8.64
C MET A 304 -14.77 -6.89 9.26
N ASP A 305 -15.72 -7.81 9.38
CA ASP A 305 -16.96 -7.62 10.14
C ASP A 305 -16.87 -8.43 11.45
N PRO A 306 -16.91 -7.77 12.62
CA PRO A 306 -16.87 -8.46 13.92
C PRO A 306 -18.04 -9.43 14.13
N GLY A 307 -19.17 -9.24 13.44
CA GLY A 307 -20.36 -10.10 13.50
C GLY A 307 -20.26 -11.35 12.61
N HIS A 308 -19.36 -11.36 11.64
CA HIS A 308 -19.23 -12.44 10.66
C HIS A 308 -17.76 -12.84 10.50
N ARG A 309 -17.49 -14.14 10.62
CA ARG A 309 -16.15 -14.71 10.32
C ARG A 309 -15.99 -14.87 8.81
N ASP A 310 -15.93 -13.75 8.11
CA ASP A 310 -15.69 -13.71 6.67
C ASP A 310 -14.20 -13.58 6.34
N ARG A 311 -13.81 -14.08 5.19
CA ARG A 311 -12.49 -13.87 4.59
C ARG A 311 -12.70 -13.33 3.19
N ILE A 312 -12.05 -12.23 2.89
CA ILE A 312 -12.14 -11.55 1.60
C ILE A 312 -10.78 -11.59 0.92
N ALA A 313 -10.75 -12.09 -0.30
CA ALA A 313 -9.59 -12.00 -1.20
C ALA A 313 -9.77 -10.77 -2.10
N PHE A 314 -8.80 -9.86 -2.06
CA PHE A 314 -8.80 -8.65 -2.87
C PHE A 314 -8.19 -8.95 -4.24
N LEU A 315 -9.02 -8.92 -5.26
CA LEU A 315 -8.66 -9.17 -6.66
C LEU A 315 -8.48 -7.85 -7.39
N ARG A 316 -7.27 -7.57 -7.88
CA ARG A 316 -7.00 -6.50 -8.82
C ARG A 316 -7.39 -6.96 -10.23
N LEU A 317 -8.29 -6.24 -10.90
CA LEU A 317 -8.64 -6.47 -12.30
C LEU A 317 -7.59 -5.86 -13.22
N CYS A 318 -6.98 -6.68 -14.07
CA CYS A 318 -5.91 -6.27 -14.99
C CYS A 318 -6.42 -6.00 -16.40
N SER A 319 -7.47 -6.69 -16.83
CA SER A 319 -8.12 -6.51 -18.14
C SER A 319 -9.61 -6.85 -18.07
N GLY A 320 -10.36 -6.42 -19.07
CA GLY A 320 -11.76 -6.79 -19.26
C GLY A 320 -12.74 -6.21 -18.25
N ARG A 321 -13.89 -6.89 -18.12
CA ARG A 321 -15.01 -6.48 -17.27
C ARG A 321 -15.51 -7.66 -16.44
N TYR A 322 -15.66 -7.46 -15.13
CA TYR A 322 -16.41 -8.34 -14.25
C TYR A 322 -17.91 -8.02 -14.35
N THR A 323 -18.73 -9.06 -14.37
CA THR A 323 -20.19 -8.99 -14.20
C THR A 323 -20.61 -9.98 -13.13
N ARG A 324 -21.60 -9.63 -12.32
CA ARG A 324 -22.09 -10.46 -11.22
C ARG A 324 -22.50 -11.85 -11.69
N GLY A 325 -22.05 -12.86 -10.97
CA GLY A 325 -22.35 -14.25 -11.25
C GLY A 325 -21.54 -14.91 -12.36
N MET A 326 -20.56 -14.22 -12.96
CA MET A 326 -19.72 -14.80 -14.00
C MET A 326 -18.85 -15.94 -13.49
N ARG A 327 -18.39 -16.79 -14.40
CA ARG A 327 -17.45 -17.88 -14.11
C ARG A 327 -16.05 -17.45 -14.49
N LEU A 328 -15.10 -17.66 -13.57
CA LEU A 328 -13.70 -17.39 -13.79
C LEU A 328 -12.88 -18.67 -13.62
N TYR A 329 -11.88 -18.82 -14.46
CA TYR A 329 -10.90 -19.90 -14.36
C TYR A 329 -9.85 -19.53 -13.30
N HIS A 330 -9.77 -20.34 -12.24
CA HIS A 330 -8.77 -20.22 -11.20
C HIS A 330 -7.52 -20.99 -11.62
N THR A 331 -6.47 -20.30 -12.04
CA THR A 331 -5.31 -20.89 -12.71
C THR A 331 -4.59 -21.95 -11.86
N ARG A 332 -4.29 -21.64 -10.59
CA ARG A 332 -3.60 -22.58 -9.67
C ARG A 332 -4.42 -23.87 -9.45
N LEU A 333 -5.74 -23.77 -9.31
CA LEU A 333 -6.58 -24.94 -9.08
C LEU A 333 -6.99 -25.66 -10.36
N GLY A 334 -6.72 -25.07 -11.53
CA GLY A 334 -7.06 -25.67 -12.83
C GLY A 334 -8.54 -25.86 -13.07
N LYS A 335 -9.42 -25.05 -12.46
CA LYS A 335 -10.87 -25.21 -12.54
C LYS A 335 -11.60 -23.88 -12.64
N GLU A 336 -12.81 -23.92 -13.20
CA GLU A 336 -13.73 -22.79 -13.17
C GLU A 336 -14.39 -22.65 -11.79
N VAL A 337 -14.51 -21.41 -11.35
CA VAL A 337 -15.17 -21.01 -10.11
C VAL A 337 -16.25 -19.98 -10.46
N ARG A 338 -17.45 -20.14 -9.96
CA ARG A 338 -18.49 -19.12 -10.09
C ARG A 338 -18.26 -18.04 -9.03
N VAL A 339 -18.10 -16.79 -9.47
CA VAL A 339 -18.07 -15.62 -8.60
C VAL A 339 -19.50 -15.09 -8.49
N ALA A 340 -20.25 -15.65 -7.53
CA ALA A 340 -21.66 -15.32 -7.35
C ALA A 340 -21.86 -13.85 -6.98
N ASP A 341 -21.06 -13.38 -6.01
CA ASP A 341 -21.07 -12.02 -5.49
C ASP A 341 -19.63 -11.56 -5.28
N ALA A 342 -19.26 -10.44 -5.88
CA ALA A 342 -18.06 -9.69 -5.55
C ALA A 342 -18.44 -8.43 -4.77
N LEU A 343 -17.51 -7.92 -3.97
CA LEU A 343 -17.70 -6.73 -3.15
C LEU A 343 -16.88 -5.56 -3.72
N THR A 344 -17.46 -4.38 -3.70
CA THR A 344 -16.76 -3.11 -3.80
C THR A 344 -16.69 -2.44 -2.43
N PHE A 345 -15.74 -1.56 -2.25
CA PHE A 345 -15.44 -0.94 -0.96
C PHE A 345 -15.66 0.57 -1.05
N MET A 346 -16.92 1.00 -0.87
CA MET A 346 -17.30 2.41 -0.89
C MET A 346 -17.03 3.03 0.49
N ALA A 347 -15.84 3.63 0.65
CA ALA A 347 -15.39 4.20 1.92
C ALA A 347 -15.51 3.23 3.11
N SER A 348 -16.60 3.31 3.89
CA SER A 348 -16.85 2.44 5.06
C SER A 348 -17.85 1.32 4.80
N GLU A 349 -18.47 1.29 3.62
CA GLU A 349 -19.54 0.34 3.29
C GLU A 349 -19.08 -0.63 2.22
N ARG A 350 -19.57 -1.87 2.33
CA ARG A 350 -19.37 -2.91 1.32
C ARG A 350 -20.64 -3.03 0.50
N GLU A 351 -20.50 -2.92 -0.77
CA GLU A 351 -21.60 -3.09 -1.70
C GLU A 351 -21.32 -4.27 -2.64
N HIS A 352 -22.39 -4.90 -3.12
CA HIS A 352 -22.25 -5.91 -4.15
C HIS A 352 -21.91 -5.26 -5.48
N ALA A 353 -20.81 -5.70 -6.10
CA ALA A 353 -20.42 -5.24 -7.42
C ALA A 353 -21.29 -5.88 -8.49
N GLU A 354 -22.11 -5.09 -9.18
CA GLU A 354 -22.80 -5.56 -10.38
C GLU A 354 -21.82 -5.64 -11.57
N GLU A 355 -20.96 -4.64 -11.70
CA GLU A 355 -19.90 -4.56 -12.71
C GLU A 355 -18.63 -3.98 -12.10
N ALA A 356 -17.47 -4.40 -12.62
CA ALA A 356 -16.17 -3.80 -12.34
C ALA A 356 -15.26 -3.96 -13.57
N TYR A 357 -14.28 -3.08 -13.71
CA TYR A 357 -13.47 -2.97 -14.92
C TYR A 357 -11.99 -3.05 -14.59
N ALA A 358 -11.14 -3.27 -15.60
CA ALA A 358 -9.69 -3.20 -15.42
C ALA A 358 -9.32 -1.89 -14.68
N GLY A 359 -8.49 -2.02 -13.66
CA GLY A 359 -8.19 -0.93 -12.73
C GLY A 359 -8.91 -1.05 -11.39
N ASP A 360 -10.11 -1.62 -11.34
CA ASP A 360 -10.85 -1.80 -10.09
C ASP A 360 -10.25 -2.91 -9.22
N ILE A 361 -10.56 -2.83 -7.93
CA ILE A 361 -10.28 -3.86 -6.95
C ILE A 361 -11.61 -4.36 -6.41
N ILE A 362 -11.84 -5.66 -6.51
CA ILE A 362 -13.04 -6.31 -5.98
C ILE A 362 -12.69 -7.34 -4.91
N GLY A 363 -13.57 -7.51 -3.95
CA GLY A 363 -13.46 -8.51 -2.90
C GLY A 363 -14.18 -9.80 -3.29
N LEU A 364 -13.47 -10.92 -3.25
CA LEU A 364 -14.05 -12.25 -3.42
C LEU A 364 -14.19 -12.95 -2.08
N HIS A 365 -15.34 -13.56 -1.80
CA HIS A 365 -15.50 -14.40 -0.62
C HIS A 365 -14.57 -15.61 -0.69
N ASN A 366 -13.68 -15.72 0.31
CA ASN A 366 -12.68 -16.78 0.38
C ASN A 366 -13.01 -17.82 1.46
N HIS A 367 -13.41 -19.00 1.04
CA HIS A 367 -13.66 -20.13 1.94
C HIS A 367 -12.39 -20.97 2.24
N GLY A 368 -11.20 -20.39 2.09
CA GLY A 368 -9.91 -21.03 2.35
C GLY A 368 -9.28 -21.68 1.12
N THR A 369 -9.77 -21.38 -0.09
CA THR A 369 -9.22 -21.94 -1.34
C THR A 369 -8.44 -20.94 -2.17
N ILE A 370 -8.61 -19.64 -1.92
CA ILE A 370 -7.92 -18.56 -2.62
C ILE A 370 -6.70 -18.12 -1.80
N ASN A 371 -5.57 -18.03 -2.47
CA ASN A 371 -4.29 -17.58 -1.88
C ASN A 371 -3.84 -16.25 -2.49
N ILE A 372 -2.98 -15.53 -1.79
CA ILE A 372 -2.25 -14.38 -2.37
C ILE A 372 -1.47 -14.89 -3.58
N GLY A 373 -1.46 -14.13 -4.68
CA GLY A 373 -0.84 -14.50 -5.95
C GLY A 373 -1.73 -15.32 -6.89
N ASP A 374 -2.89 -15.80 -6.44
CA ASP A 374 -3.81 -16.51 -7.32
C ASP A 374 -4.30 -15.64 -8.47
N THR A 375 -4.31 -16.22 -9.67
CA THR A 375 -4.77 -15.59 -10.90
C THR A 375 -6.14 -16.11 -11.29
N PHE A 376 -7.03 -15.20 -11.67
CA PHE A 376 -8.36 -15.46 -12.21
C PHE A 376 -8.49 -14.90 -13.62
N THR A 377 -9.06 -15.69 -14.55
CA THR A 377 -9.20 -15.33 -15.97
C THR A 377 -10.51 -15.82 -16.56
N GLU A 378 -10.86 -15.36 -17.75
CA GLU A 378 -11.93 -15.97 -18.59
C GLU A 378 -11.36 -17.11 -19.44
N GLY A 379 -10.80 -18.14 -18.78
CA GLY A 379 -10.39 -19.40 -19.41
C GLY A 379 -8.94 -19.48 -19.89
N GLU A 380 -8.20 -18.38 -19.93
CA GLU A 380 -6.78 -18.39 -20.28
C GLU A 380 -5.93 -18.85 -19.09
N ARG A 381 -4.88 -19.63 -19.36
CA ARG A 381 -3.92 -20.05 -18.33
C ARG A 381 -2.81 -19.01 -18.21
N LEU A 382 -2.95 -18.11 -17.26
CA LEU A 382 -1.98 -17.07 -16.94
C LEU A 382 -1.57 -17.18 -15.47
N ALA A 383 -0.34 -16.74 -15.17
CA ALA A 383 0.15 -16.54 -13.81
C ALA A 383 0.83 -15.18 -13.70
N PHE A 384 0.17 -14.21 -13.07
CA PHE A 384 0.78 -12.90 -12.81
C PHE A 384 1.99 -13.02 -11.89
N THR A 385 3.01 -12.21 -12.17
CA THR A 385 4.28 -12.16 -11.44
C THR A 385 4.43 -10.84 -10.69
N GLY A 386 5.47 -10.72 -9.85
CA GLY A 386 5.78 -9.49 -9.12
C GLY A 386 5.09 -9.38 -7.76
N ILE A 387 4.55 -10.49 -7.21
CA ILE A 387 3.98 -10.52 -5.86
C ILE A 387 4.94 -11.30 -4.95
N PRO A 388 5.95 -10.64 -4.37
CA PRO A 388 7.00 -11.31 -3.62
C PRO A 388 6.55 -11.69 -2.22
N ASN A 389 7.11 -12.79 -1.74
CA ASN A 389 7.17 -13.19 -0.35
C ASN A 389 8.64 -13.08 0.08
N PHE A 390 8.95 -12.16 0.99
CA PHE A 390 10.33 -11.90 1.44
C PHE A 390 10.72 -12.81 2.59
N ALA A 391 12.02 -13.12 2.73
CA ALA A 391 12.50 -13.82 3.90
C ALA A 391 12.34 -12.96 5.16
N PRO A 392 11.77 -13.50 6.25
CA PRO A 392 11.63 -12.77 7.50
C PRO A 392 12.98 -12.41 8.14
N GLU A 393 12.95 -11.37 8.98
CA GLU A 393 14.13 -10.91 9.72
C GLU A 393 14.16 -11.42 11.16
N ILE A 394 13.00 -11.69 11.76
CA ILE A 394 12.87 -12.14 13.16
C ILE A 394 12.11 -13.46 13.19
N PHE A 395 12.60 -14.41 13.97
CA PHE A 395 12.01 -15.73 14.12
C PHE A 395 11.69 -16.03 15.58
N ARG A 396 10.49 -16.57 15.84
CA ARG A 396 10.05 -16.94 17.18
C ARG A 396 9.23 -18.22 17.15
N ARG A 397 9.36 -19.05 18.16
CA ARG A 397 8.54 -20.24 18.36
C ARG A 397 7.24 -19.87 19.09
N ALA A 398 6.11 -20.32 18.56
CA ALA A 398 4.83 -20.20 19.25
C ALA A 398 4.71 -21.28 20.34
N VAL A 399 4.55 -20.87 21.59
CA VAL A 399 4.39 -21.75 22.74
C VAL A 399 3.02 -21.53 23.37
N LEU A 400 2.23 -22.59 23.44
CA LEU A 400 0.90 -22.57 24.05
C LEU A 400 0.97 -22.50 25.58
N LYS A 401 0.08 -21.70 26.17
CA LYS A 401 -0.19 -21.76 27.61
C LYS A 401 -1.12 -22.93 27.99
N ASP A 402 -2.03 -23.30 27.09
CA ASP A 402 -2.98 -24.39 27.26
C ASP A 402 -2.82 -25.43 26.13
N PRO A 403 -2.23 -26.61 26.40
CA PRO A 403 -2.00 -27.66 25.40
C PRO A 403 -3.26 -28.13 24.66
N LEU A 404 -4.44 -28.02 25.27
CA LEU A 404 -5.72 -28.45 24.66
C LEU A 404 -6.10 -27.60 23.44
N LYS A 405 -5.54 -26.42 23.32
CA LYS A 405 -5.81 -25.49 22.21
C LYS A 405 -4.87 -25.63 21.00
N MET A 406 -4.04 -26.69 20.93
CA MET A 406 -3.08 -26.88 19.83
C MET A 406 -3.72 -26.81 18.43
N LYS A 407 -4.88 -27.45 18.23
CA LYS A 407 -5.60 -27.40 16.93
C LYS A 407 -6.06 -25.99 16.59
N ALA A 408 -6.53 -25.23 17.57
CA ALA A 408 -6.96 -23.85 17.38
C ALA A 408 -5.76 -22.93 17.07
N LEU A 409 -4.61 -23.13 17.74
CA LEU A 409 -3.36 -22.43 17.44
C LEU A 409 -2.92 -22.69 16.00
N GLN A 410 -2.82 -23.97 15.59
CA GLN A 410 -2.40 -24.31 14.23
C GLN A 410 -3.31 -23.70 13.16
N LYS A 411 -4.63 -23.76 13.39
CA LYS A 411 -5.62 -23.14 12.49
C LYS A 411 -5.43 -21.63 12.42
N GLY A 412 -5.33 -20.96 13.59
CA GLY A 412 -5.17 -19.51 13.65
C GLY A 412 -3.88 -19.04 12.98
N LEU A 413 -2.74 -19.69 13.29
CA LEU A 413 -1.47 -19.34 12.67
C LEU A 413 -1.48 -19.54 11.15
N LEU A 414 -2.05 -20.66 10.67
CA LEU A 414 -2.15 -20.91 9.23
C LEU A 414 -2.97 -19.82 8.54
N GLN A 415 -4.12 -19.46 9.10
CA GLN A 415 -4.99 -18.44 8.52
C GLN A 415 -4.34 -17.05 8.53
N LEU A 416 -3.64 -16.68 9.61
CA LEU A 416 -2.88 -15.42 9.67
C LEU A 416 -1.72 -15.38 8.67
N CYS A 417 -1.09 -16.53 8.39
CA CYS A 417 -0.07 -16.64 7.33
C CYS A 417 -0.67 -16.52 5.92
N GLU A 418 -1.83 -17.13 5.67
CA GLU A 418 -2.55 -17.00 4.40
C GLU A 418 -3.00 -15.56 4.12
N GLU A 419 -3.22 -14.76 5.16
CA GLU A 419 -3.45 -13.31 5.06
C GLU A 419 -2.17 -12.50 4.85
N GLY A 420 -1.00 -13.13 5.01
CA GLY A 420 0.31 -12.47 4.91
C GLY A 420 0.68 -11.62 6.13
N ALA A 421 0.00 -11.82 7.27
CA ALA A 421 0.33 -11.11 8.52
C ALA A 421 1.66 -11.55 9.12
N THR A 422 2.09 -12.78 8.85
CA THR A 422 3.35 -13.42 9.28
C THR A 422 3.63 -14.61 8.40
N GLN A 423 4.80 -15.25 8.56
CA GLN A 423 5.15 -16.49 7.87
C GLN A 423 5.28 -17.64 8.86
N LEU A 424 4.83 -18.83 8.49
CA LEU A 424 4.88 -20.02 9.34
C LEU A 424 5.83 -21.05 8.73
N PHE A 425 6.79 -21.51 9.55
CA PHE A 425 7.73 -22.55 9.21
C PHE A 425 7.55 -23.74 10.17
N LYS A 426 7.50 -24.94 9.60
CA LYS A 426 7.41 -26.21 10.32
C LYS A 426 8.73 -26.97 10.15
N PRO A 427 9.63 -27.00 11.16
CA PRO A 427 10.86 -27.75 11.07
C PRO A 427 10.61 -29.25 10.82
N LEU A 428 11.46 -29.90 10.02
CA LEU A 428 11.33 -31.33 9.74
C LEU A 428 11.70 -32.19 10.93
N ARG A 429 12.54 -31.67 11.84
CA ARG A 429 13.07 -32.41 13.01
C ARG A 429 12.10 -32.55 14.17
N ASN A 430 11.10 -31.66 14.27
CA ASN A 430 10.17 -31.62 15.41
C ASN A 430 8.81 -30.99 14.96
N ASN A 431 7.88 -30.84 15.91
CA ASN A 431 6.56 -30.28 15.67
C ASN A 431 6.47 -28.79 16.09
N ASP A 432 7.58 -28.09 16.19
CA ASP A 432 7.57 -26.68 16.52
C ASP A 432 6.85 -25.87 15.44
N LEU A 433 6.22 -24.80 15.87
CA LEU A 433 5.61 -23.79 14.99
C LEU A 433 6.47 -22.53 15.10
N ILE A 434 7.32 -22.30 14.10
CA ILE A 434 8.19 -21.13 14.04
C ILE A 434 7.54 -20.07 13.17
N LEU A 435 7.31 -18.89 13.74
CA LEU A 435 6.85 -17.73 13.01
C LEU A 435 8.05 -16.89 12.58
N GLY A 436 7.96 -16.38 11.35
CA GLY A 436 8.85 -15.37 10.81
C GLY A 436 8.11 -14.07 10.57
N ALA A 437 8.72 -12.96 10.93
CA ALA A 437 8.17 -11.62 10.76
C ALA A 437 9.27 -10.63 10.38
N VAL A 438 8.88 -9.48 9.82
CA VAL A 438 9.82 -8.37 9.53
C VAL A 438 10.15 -7.63 10.82
N GLY A 439 9.16 -7.42 11.71
CA GLY A 439 9.35 -6.67 12.93
C GLY A 439 8.63 -7.25 14.14
N GLN A 440 8.98 -6.70 15.32
CA GLN A 440 8.47 -7.17 16.61
C GLN A 440 6.97 -6.95 16.77
N LEU A 441 6.43 -5.86 16.23
CA LEU A 441 5.01 -5.50 16.37
C LEU A 441 4.09 -6.53 15.69
N GLN A 442 4.55 -7.20 14.63
CA GLN A 442 3.78 -8.28 14.00
C GLN A 442 3.47 -9.43 14.96
N PHE A 443 4.42 -9.82 15.84
CA PHE A 443 4.16 -10.85 16.84
C PHE A 443 3.11 -10.42 17.87
N GLU A 444 3.08 -9.15 18.25
CA GLU A 444 2.07 -8.59 19.14
C GLU A 444 0.69 -8.59 18.49
N VAL A 445 0.62 -8.21 17.21
CA VAL A 445 -0.62 -8.27 16.42
C VAL A 445 -1.11 -9.71 16.29
N VAL A 446 -0.22 -10.65 15.98
CA VAL A 446 -0.57 -12.08 15.87
C VAL A 446 -1.06 -12.62 17.22
N ALA A 447 -0.38 -12.29 18.34
CA ALA A 447 -0.81 -12.72 19.67
C ALA A 447 -2.20 -12.16 20.04
N PHE A 448 -2.42 -10.88 19.74
CA PHE A 448 -3.72 -10.24 19.96
C PHE A 448 -4.83 -10.91 19.14
N ARG A 449 -4.62 -11.12 17.85
CA ARG A 449 -5.58 -11.75 16.95
C ARG A 449 -5.86 -13.21 17.31
N LEU A 450 -4.82 -13.98 17.72
CA LEU A 450 -5.01 -15.35 18.21
C LEU A 450 -5.90 -15.39 19.45
N GLN A 451 -5.74 -14.43 20.36
CA GLN A 451 -6.58 -14.35 21.55
C GLN A 451 -8.01 -13.90 21.21
N ASP A 452 -8.16 -12.84 20.40
CA ASP A 452 -9.47 -12.23 20.12
C ASP A 452 -10.32 -13.10 19.17
N GLU A 453 -9.71 -13.63 18.10
CA GLU A 453 -10.41 -14.35 17.03
C GLU A 453 -10.51 -15.86 17.27
N TYR A 454 -9.49 -16.47 17.90
CA TYR A 454 -9.39 -17.92 18.07
C TYR A 454 -9.47 -18.37 19.55
N GLY A 455 -9.48 -17.44 20.50
CA GLY A 455 -9.47 -17.73 21.92
C GLY A 455 -8.22 -18.45 22.40
N VAL A 456 -7.07 -18.22 21.72
CA VAL A 456 -5.80 -18.91 21.99
C VAL A 456 -4.80 -17.94 22.59
N SER A 457 -4.32 -18.24 23.80
CA SER A 457 -3.22 -17.51 24.44
C SER A 457 -1.91 -18.25 24.21
N CYS A 458 -0.95 -17.62 23.53
CA CYS A 458 0.38 -18.13 23.31
C CYS A 458 1.43 -17.07 23.64
N VAL A 459 2.68 -17.52 23.80
CA VAL A 459 3.87 -16.68 23.91
C VAL A 459 4.82 -16.99 22.77
N PHE A 460 5.61 -16.01 22.36
CA PHE A 460 6.59 -16.15 21.30
C PHE A 460 8.00 -16.14 21.88
N GLU A 461 8.65 -17.32 21.85
CA GLU A 461 10.00 -17.50 22.38
C GLU A 461 11.05 -17.35 21.28
N PRO A 462 12.21 -16.77 21.59
CA PRO A 462 13.35 -16.71 20.65
C PRO A 462 13.78 -18.11 20.18
N VAL A 463 14.20 -18.19 18.93
CA VAL A 463 14.81 -19.41 18.34
C VAL A 463 16.15 -19.07 17.70
N ASN A 464 17.04 -20.05 17.60
CA ASN A 464 18.32 -19.88 16.93
C ASN A 464 18.16 -20.01 15.41
N VAL A 465 17.51 -19.01 14.81
CA VAL A 465 17.35 -18.85 13.36
C VAL A 465 17.67 -17.40 13.03
N HIS A 466 18.63 -17.20 12.14
CA HIS A 466 19.04 -15.88 11.68
C HIS A 466 18.27 -15.45 10.42
N THR A 467 18.05 -16.39 9.49
CA THR A 467 17.33 -16.10 8.25
C THR A 467 16.77 -17.39 7.62
N ALA A 468 15.79 -17.23 6.73
CA ALA A 468 15.22 -18.29 5.92
C ALA A 468 15.65 -18.17 4.45
N ARG A 469 15.81 -19.29 3.76
CA ARG A 469 16.07 -19.36 2.32
C ARG A 469 15.23 -20.46 1.70
N TRP A 470 14.44 -20.13 0.69
CA TRP A 470 13.74 -21.13 -0.10
C TRP A 470 14.71 -21.89 -0.99
N ILE A 471 14.52 -23.20 -1.07
CA ILE A 471 15.42 -24.12 -1.75
C ILE A 471 14.82 -24.47 -3.11
N ASP A 472 15.57 -24.22 -4.18
CA ASP A 472 15.13 -24.45 -5.56
C ASP A 472 16.31 -24.89 -6.46
N GLY A 473 16.00 -25.43 -7.64
CA GLY A 473 16.93 -25.57 -8.76
C GLY A 473 17.95 -26.70 -8.74
N ALA A 474 17.90 -27.63 -7.77
CA ALA A 474 18.82 -28.78 -7.74
C ALA A 474 18.26 -30.01 -8.48
N ASP A 475 19.16 -30.85 -8.99
CA ASP A 475 18.77 -32.19 -9.37
C ASP A 475 18.30 -32.98 -8.14
N ALA A 476 17.37 -33.94 -8.33
CA ALA A 476 16.72 -34.69 -7.26
C ALA A 476 17.72 -35.41 -6.33
N ARG A 477 18.87 -35.89 -6.86
CA ARG A 477 19.90 -36.58 -6.10
C ARG A 477 20.63 -35.62 -5.17
N LYS A 478 21.09 -34.49 -5.70
CA LYS A 478 21.79 -33.45 -4.92
C LYS A 478 20.89 -32.87 -3.84
N LEU A 479 19.61 -32.62 -4.17
CA LEU A 479 18.62 -32.17 -3.19
C LEU A 479 18.39 -33.21 -2.09
N GLY A 480 18.39 -34.51 -2.41
CA GLY A 480 18.31 -35.61 -1.45
C GLY A 480 19.53 -35.66 -0.51
N GLU A 481 20.75 -35.52 -1.06
CA GLU A 481 21.98 -35.46 -0.27
C GLU A 481 21.97 -34.24 0.68
N PHE A 482 21.57 -33.08 0.18
CA PHE A 482 21.43 -31.87 0.99
C PHE A 482 20.41 -32.04 2.12
N ARG A 483 19.22 -32.57 1.81
CA ARG A 483 18.17 -32.84 2.81
C ARG A 483 18.64 -33.74 3.93
N SER A 484 19.40 -34.77 3.61
CA SER A 484 20.00 -35.68 4.63
C SER A 484 20.98 -34.96 5.54
N ARG A 485 21.87 -34.12 4.97
CA ARG A 485 22.93 -33.45 5.75
C ARG A 485 22.46 -32.22 6.51
N ALA A 486 21.51 -31.50 5.97
CA ALA A 486 20.97 -30.26 6.56
C ALA A 486 19.67 -30.47 7.32
N TYR A 487 19.25 -31.72 7.59
CA TYR A 487 17.93 -32.08 8.14
C TYR A 487 17.53 -31.27 9.38
N GLU A 488 18.48 -30.98 10.28
CA GLU A 488 18.22 -30.20 11.50
C GLU A 488 17.80 -28.74 11.23
N HIS A 489 18.16 -28.20 10.07
CA HIS A 489 17.90 -26.83 9.66
C HIS A 489 16.85 -26.71 8.55
N LEU A 490 16.22 -27.84 8.18
CA LEU A 490 15.18 -27.84 7.17
C LEU A 490 13.80 -27.67 7.78
N ALA A 491 12.97 -26.91 7.09
CA ALA A 491 11.58 -26.70 7.39
C ALA A 491 10.75 -26.70 6.09
N VAL A 492 9.44 -26.71 6.25
CA VAL A 492 8.51 -26.34 5.18
C VAL A 492 7.75 -25.10 5.60
N ASP A 493 7.49 -24.22 4.64
CA ASP A 493 6.60 -23.07 4.86
C ASP A 493 5.12 -23.49 4.89
N HIS A 494 4.21 -22.54 5.08
CA HIS A 494 2.77 -22.81 5.12
C HIS A 494 2.22 -23.40 3.82
N SER A 495 2.89 -23.18 2.68
CA SER A 495 2.51 -23.73 1.36
C SER A 495 3.12 -25.10 1.09
N GLY A 496 3.99 -25.62 2.00
CA GLY A 496 4.72 -26.86 1.84
C GLY A 496 6.05 -26.75 1.10
N ALA A 497 6.50 -25.53 0.76
CA ALA A 497 7.77 -25.34 0.09
C ALA A 497 8.96 -25.59 1.04
N PRO A 498 10.05 -26.21 0.56
CA PRO A 498 11.23 -26.50 1.38
C PRO A 498 12.02 -25.21 1.65
N VAL A 499 12.41 -25.05 2.92
CA VAL A 499 13.12 -23.88 3.43
C VAL A 499 14.33 -24.32 4.26
N TYR A 500 15.46 -23.66 4.08
CA TYR A 500 16.62 -23.75 4.95
C TYR A 500 16.57 -22.61 5.97
N LEU A 501 16.49 -22.95 7.26
CA LEU A 501 16.53 -22.01 8.39
C LEU A 501 17.97 -21.91 8.89
N ALA A 502 18.69 -20.91 8.43
CA ALA A 502 20.11 -20.72 8.78
C ALA A 502 20.26 -20.21 10.22
N PRO A 503 21.03 -20.89 11.09
CA PRO A 503 21.22 -20.47 12.48
C PRO A 503 22.09 -19.22 12.63
N SER A 504 22.93 -18.92 11.64
CA SER A 504 23.77 -17.72 11.60
C SER A 504 24.15 -17.35 10.16
N ARG A 505 24.63 -16.12 9.97
CA ARG A 505 25.16 -15.65 8.68
C ARG A 505 26.34 -16.52 8.19
N VAL A 506 27.21 -16.92 9.10
CA VAL A 506 28.37 -17.79 8.78
C VAL A 506 27.91 -19.17 8.29
N ASN A 507 26.94 -19.79 8.98
CA ASN A 507 26.37 -21.05 8.53
C ASN A 507 25.70 -20.95 7.15
N LEU A 508 25.01 -19.85 6.88
CA LEU A 508 24.45 -19.64 5.55
C LEU A 508 25.55 -19.58 4.49
N GLN A 509 26.60 -18.79 4.72
CA GLN A 509 27.72 -18.64 3.79
C GLN A 509 28.40 -19.97 3.50
N LEU A 510 28.73 -20.73 4.55
CA LEU A 510 29.33 -22.06 4.41
C LEU A 510 28.42 -23.05 3.67
N THR A 511 27.11 -22.92 3.85
CA THR A 511 26.15 -23.77 3.14
C THR A 511 26.09 -23.42 1.65
N LEU A 512 26.07 -22.14 1.28
CA LEU A 512 26.13 -21.67 -0.10
C LEU A 512 27.40 -22.17 -0.82
N GLU A 513 28.56 -22.06 -0.16
CA GLU A 513 29.85 -22.54 -0.70
C GLU A 513 29.89 -24.08 -0.87
N ARG A 514 29.29 -24.82 0.05
CA ARG A 514 29.27 -26.28 0.02
C ARG A 514 28.31 -26.87 -1.01
N TRP A 515 27.26 -26.11 -1.33
CA TRP A 515 26.18 -26.57 -2.20
C TRP A 515 25.90 -25.58 -3.34
N PRO A 516 26.87 -25.32 -4.22
CA PRO A 516 26.74 -24.35 -5.30
C PRO A 516 25.67 -24.72 -6.35
N GLU A 517 25.29 -26.01 -6.41
CA GLU A 517 24.24 -26.49 -7.34
C GLU A 517 22.81 -26.25 -6.79
N ILE A 518 22.67 -25.85 -5.52
CA ILE A 518 21.38 -25.55 -4.91
C ILE A 518 21.17 -24.05 -4.90
N THR A 519 20.01 -23.62 -5.36
CA THR A 519 19.63 -22.21 -5.31
C THR A 519 18.94 -21.92 -3.97
N PHE A 520 19.48 -20.96 -3.21
CA PHE A 520 18.93 -20.46 -1.95
C PHE A 520 18.37 -19.06 -2.16
N ARG A 521 17.06 -18.93 -2.27
CA ARG A 521 16.37 -17.66 -2.61
C ARG A 521 15.97 -16.89 -1.37
N GLU A 522 16.18 -15.58 -1.38
CA GLU A 522 15.70 -14.64 -0.35
C GLU A 522 14.23 -14.28 -0.52
N THR A 523 13.75 -14.41 -1.75
CA THR A 523 12.36 -14.11 -2.11
C THR A 523 11.76 -15.28 -2.86
N ARG A 524 10.45 -15.43 -2.74
CA ARG A 524 9.66 -16.40 -3.51
C ARG A 524 8.39 -15.72 -4.00
N GLU A 525 8.04 -15.97 -5.26
CA GLU A 525 6.75 -15.55 -5.79
C GLU A 525 5.61 -16.34 -5.12
N HIS A 526 4.52 -15.66 -4.75
CA HIS A 526 3.35 -16.31 -4.18
C HIS A 526 2.67 -17.28 -5.14
N SER A 527 2.74 -17.00 -6.44
CA SER A 527 2.15 -17.80 -7.53
C SER A 527 3.05 -18.92 -8.05
N ALA A 528 4.22 -19.16 -7.43
CA ALA A 528 5.21 -20.14 -7.89
C ALA A 528 4.85 -21.58 -7.50
#